data_20dea94d9607ff639644b290c4b72d3e
#
_entry.id   20dea94d9607ff639644b290c4b72d3e
#
_cell.length_a   1.000
_cell.length_b   1.000
_cell.length_c   1.000
_cell.angle_alpha   90.00
_cell.angle_beta   90.00
_cell.angle_gamma   90.00
#
_symmetry.space_group_name_H-M   'P 1'
#
loop_
_entity.id
_entity.type
_entity.pdbx_description
1 polymer ?
#
loop_
_entity_poly.entity_id
_entity_poly.type
_entity_poly.pdbx_seq_one_letter_code
_entity_poly.pdbx_strand_id
1 'polypeptide(L)'
;MPRHLHPSRKTFARFASRQPFQFGLPNVSPELAQASDNSPVYFTRTNSLLRQQVLGNAKGVAIKSDAFRFQVLPRDCWGKADFSKSSVLFLIPDDALGDCVGMTLFLRAFLQRYPHAKTAVLNSAAASDIFALIPDLAIFQLFISARNLAQFEYVIDLSEMEGWKDIATMPVNPEEALCEAFELAPVPLEKRDVSFKPGINIGIVPMASSPLRTLPPELVGKISTLFARHDANVTIVLNAYQGVMKAYKAALGDLAAPNIRIVDGFKTIGDLVQFVSKQDYMVVADSGPAHITKLFQTPGLGIYSSASAKTLQGRHQNLRSWQSGFVGPYCQAPCGLAKLRATPDGKIGCMGSLNVAASVLSELPQKSDPALARTLVTENPVPCVAELGQKSDAILSLLKTELSLDS
;
A
#
# COMPACT_ATOMS: atom_id res chain seq x y z
N MET A 1 20.53 -21.94 -19.33
CA MET A 1 19.34 -22.25 -20.16
C MET A 1 18.21 -21.35 -19.64
N PRO A 2 17.56 -20.55 -20.48
CA PRO A 2 16.40 -19.78 -20.04
C PRO A 2 15.34 -20.75 -19.54
N ARG A 3 14.91 -20.57 -18.28
CA ARG A 3 13.84 -21.40 -17.72
C ARG A 3 12.54 -21.00 -18.42
N HIS A 4 11.89 -21.95 -19.08
CA HIS A 4 10.51 -21.75 -19.53
C HIS A 4 9.66 -21.43 -18.32
N LEU A 5 8.95 -20.32 -18.35
CA LEU A 5 7.99 -20.01 -17.31
C LEU A 5 6.96 -21.14 -17.25
N HIS A 6 6.92 -21.87 -16.13
CA HIS A 6 6.00 -22.98 -15.96
C HIS A 6 4.55 -22.49 -16.15
N PRO A 7 3.67 -23.22 -16.83
CA PRO A 7 2.29 -22.80 -17.07
C PRO A 7 1.52 -22.40 -15.80
N SER A 8 1.77 -23.07 -14.69
CA SER A 8 1.18 -22.75 -13.37
C SER A 8 1.83 -21.55 -12.68
N ARG A 9 3.00 -21.09 -13.16
CA ARG A 9 3.76 -19.95 -12.65
C ARG A 9 3.95 -18.88 -13.70
N LYS A 10 3.13 -18.89 -14.75
CA LYS A 10 3.21 -17.87 -15.80
C LYS A 10 2.99 -16.50 -15.21
N THR A 11 4.01 -15.68 -15.33
CA THR A 11 4.00 -14.29 -14.91
C THR A 11 3.60 -13.37 -16.05
N PHE A 12 3.53 -13.87 -17.28
CA PHE A 12 3.11 -13.08 -18.43
C PHE A 12 2.32 -13.87 -19.45
N ALA A 13 1.53 -13.16 -20.23
CA ALA A 13 0.85 -13.69 -21.40
C ALA A 13 0.97 -12.67 -22.54
N ARG A 14 1.04 -13.17 -23.75
CA ARG A 14 1.01 -12.35 -24.97
C ARG A 14 -0.41 -12.35 -25.51
N PHE A 15 -0.94 -11.18 -25.79
CA PHE A 15 -2.21 -11.04 -26.48
C PHE A 15 -1.97 -10.96 -27.99
N ALA A 16 -2.45 -11.94 -28.70
CA ALA A 16 -2.40 -12.00 -30.15
C ALA A 16 -3.75 -11.57 -30.75
N SER A 17 -4.42 -10.55 -30.22
CA SER A 17 -5.69 -10.08 -30.75
C SER A 17 -5.45 -9.07 -31.88
N ARG A 18 -6.13 -9.25 -32.99
CA ARG A 18 -6.23 -8.25 -34.08
C ARG A 18 -7.25 -7.15 -33.81
N GLN A 19 -7.94 -7.21 -32.64
CA GLN A 19 -8.89 -6.17 -32.27
C GLN A 19 -8.19 -5.15 -31.37
N PRO A 20 -8.44 -3.84 -31.57
CA PRO A 20 -7.93 -2.82 -30.69
C PRO A 20 -8.43 -3.10 -29.27
N PHE A 21 -7.54 -2.95 -28.28
CA PHE A 21 -7.87 -3.15 -26.88
C PHE A 21 -8.91 -2.14 -26.43
N GLN A 22 -10.14 -2.58 -26.23
CA GLN A 22 -11.18 -1.79 -25.57
C GLN A 22 -11.15 -1.98 -24.05
N PHE A 23 -10.04 -1.68 -23.42
CA PHE A 23 -9.92 -1.88 -21.97
C PHE A 23 -10.05 -0.61 -21.16
N GLY A 24 -10.56 0.47 -21.70
CA GLY A 24 -10.61 1.72 -20.96
C GLY A 24 -9.22 2.21 -20.49
N LEU A 25 -8.15 1.66 -21.06
CA LEU A 25 -6.79 2.11 -20.83
C LEU A 25 -6.55 3.36 -21.65
N PRO A 26 -6.30 4.51 -21.03
CA PRO A 26 -6.33 5.79 -21.72
C PRO A 26 -5.25 5.96 -22.81
N ASN A 27 -4.27 5.07 -22.95
CA ASN A 27 -3.09 5.32 -23.78
C ASN A 27 -2.57 4.13 -24.62
N VAL A 28 -3.39 3.13 -24.91
CA VAL A 28 -2.95 2.08 -25.84
C VAL A 28 -3.33 2.50 -27.26
N SER A 29 -2.36 2.95 -28.03
CA SER A 29 -2.62 3.27 -29.44
C SER A 29 -2.94 1.98 -30.21
N PRO A 30 -3.93 2.01 -31.12
CA PRO A 30 -4.27 0.87 -31.99
C PRO A 30 -3.10 0.37 -32.82
N GLU A 31 -2.11 1.21 -33.09
CA GLU A 31 -0.90 0.91 -33.84
C GLU A 31 0.04 -0.06 -33.09
N LEU A 32 0.02 -0.04 -31.75
CA LEU A 32 0.77 -1.01 -30.92
C LEU A 32 0.23 -2.45 -31.05
N ALA A 33 -1.01 -2.61 -31.51
CA ALA A 33 -1.63 -3.93 -31.66
C ALA A 33 -1.32 -4.60 -32.98
N GLN A 34 -0.75 -3.93 -33.99
CA GLN A 34 -0.65 -4.44 -35.36
C GLN A 34 0.73 -4.96 -35.75
N ALA A 35 1.81 -4.56 -35.08
CA ALA A 35 3.15 -5.05 -35.41
C ALA A 35 3.56 -6.20 -34.50
N SER A 36 4.19 -7.26 -35.04
CA SER A 36 4.67 -8.41 -34.26
C SER A 36 5.62 -8.01 -33.12
N ASP A 37 6.48 -7.04 -33.35
CA ASP A 37 7.45 -6.52 -32.38
C ASP A 37 6.80 -5.58 -31.33
N ASN A 38 5.64 -5.04 -31.63
CA ASN A 38 4.88 -4.15 -30.75
C ASN A 38 3.76 -4.88 -30.00
N SER A 39 3.68 -6.20 -30.10
CA SER A 39 2.66 -6.97 -29.40
C SER A 39 2.77 -6.76 -27.89
N PRO A 40 1.66 -6.47 -27.21
CA PRO A 40 1.68 -6.26 -25.77
C PRO A 40 1.95 -7.56 -25.02
N VAL A 41 2.79 -7.47 -24.02
CA VAL A 41 3.15 -8.57 -23.11
C VAL A 41 2.64 -8.23 -21.73
N TYR A 42 1.89 -9.13 -21.12
CA TYR A 42 1.34 -8.99 -19.78
C TYR A 42 1.99 -9.99 -18.83
N PHE A 43 2.19 -9.55 -17.61
CA PHE A 43 2.65 -10.42 -16.55
C PHE A 43 1.47 -10.80 -15.66
N THR A 44 1.15 -12.08 -15.62
CA THR A 44 -0.12 -12.61 -15.11
C THR A 44 -0.31 -12.52 -13.61
N ARG A 45 0.71 -12.12 -12.85
CA ARG A 45 0.64 -12.00 -11.40
C ARG A 45 0.37 -10.61 -10.87
N THR A 46 0.35 -9.58 -11.71
CA THR A 46 -0.13 -8.27 -11.29
C THR A 46 -1.60 -8.37 -10.88
N ASN A 47 -1.89 -8.08 -9.63
CA ASN A 47 -3.18 -8.39 -9.01
C ASN A 47 -4.21 -7.26 -9.17
N SER A 48 -4.30 -6.66 -10.35
CA SER A 48 -5.27 -5.61 -10.60
C SER A 48 -6.62 -6.17 -11.05
N LEU A 49 -7.71 -5.46 -10.74
CA LEU A 49 -9.04 -5.70 -11.32
C LEU A 49 -8.97 -5.74 -12.86
N LEU A 50 -8.07 -4.96 -13.43
CA LEU A 50 -7.80 -4.92 -14.86
C LEU A 50 -7.29 -6.27 -15.39
N ARG A 51 -6.45 -6.98 -14.62
CA ARG A 51 -5.99 -8.33 -14.98
C ARG A 51 -7.16 -9.29 -15.16
N GLN A 52 -8.14 -9.26 -14.27
CA GLN A 52 -9.31 -10.14 -14.39
C GLN A 52 -10.12 -9.80 -15.64
N GLN A 53 -10.27 -8.52 -15.97
CA GLN A 53 -10.97 -8.08 -17.18
C GLN A 53 -10.18 -8.41 -18.44
N VAL A 54 -8.87 -8.21 -18.43
CA VAL A 54 -7.99 -8.47 -19.57
C VAL A 54 -7.86 -9.98 -19.83
N LEU A 55 -7.60 -10.77 -18.80
CA LEU A 55 -7.40 -12.22 -18.94
C LEU A 55 -8.70 -12.99 -19.13
N GLY A 56 -9.85 -12.45 -18.71
CA GLY A 56 -11.16 -13.07 -18.95
C GLY A 56 -11.57 -13.09 -20.43
N ASN A 57 -11.02 -12.17 -21.24
CA ASN A 57 -11.42 -11.97 -22.64
C ASN A 57 -10.33 -12.31 -23.67
N ALA A 58 -9.12 -12.69 -23.23
CA ALA A 58 -8.01 -12.91 -24.15
C ALA A 58 -7.42 -14.31 -24.03
N LYS A 59 -7.29 -14.99 -25.15
CA LYS A 59 -6.48 -16.21 -25.25
C LYS A 59 -5.01 -15.81 -25.16
N GLY A 60 -4.43 -15.97 -23.98
CA GLY A 60 -3.01 -15.74 -23.76
C GLY A 60 -2.17 -16.74 -24.54
N VAL A 61 -1.25 -16.26 -25.37
CA VAL A 61 -0.24 -17.09 -26.01
C VAL A 61 1.03 -17.01 -25.16
N ALA A 62 1.53 -18.18 -24.72
CA ALA A 62 2.80 -18.24 -24.02
C ALA A 62 3.91 -17.77 -24.97
N ILE A 63 4.71 -16.79 -24.54
CA ILE A 63 5.88 -16.37 -25.30
C ILE A 63 6.91 -17.49 -25.22
N LYS A 64 7.39 -17.94 -26.39
CA LYS A 64 8.58 -18.81 -26.44
C LYS A 64 9.78 -17.96 -26.05
N SER A 65 10.49 -18.38 -25.02
CA SER A 65 11.65 -17.66 -24.45
C SER A 65 12.75 -17.38 -25.47
N ASP A 66 12.84 -18.18 -26.52
CA ASP A 66 13.88 -18.06 -27.56
C ASP A 66 13.73 -16.80 -28.43
N ALA A 67 12.55 -16.16 -28.42
CA ALA A 67 12.31 -14.91 -29.15
C ALA A 67 12.82 -13.67 -28.40
N PHE A 68 13.17 -13.80 -27.11
CA PHE A 68 13.58 -12.69 -26.23
C PHE A 68 14.90 -12.97 -25.60
N ARG A 69 15.84 -12.04 -25.72
CA ARG A 69 17.15 -12.10 -25.09
C ARG A 69 17.08 -11.62 -23.64
N PHE A 70 16.24 -12.24 -22.82
CA PHE A 70 16.21 -11.94 -21.41
C PHE A 70 16.30 -13.22 -20.57
N GLN A 71 16.83 -13.09 -19.38
CA GLN A 71 16.89 -14.16 -18.40
C GLN A 71 15.93 -13.84 -17.25
N VAL A 72 14.96 -14.73 -17.01
CA VAL A 72 14.20 -14.71 -15.76
C VAL A 72 15.09 -15.26 -14.67
N LEU A 73 15.48 -14.40 -13.75
CA LEU A 73 16.40 -14.74 -12.68
C LEU A 73 15.62 -15.32 -11.48
N PRO A 74 15.87 -16.56 -11.08
CA PRO A 74 15.22 -17.15 -9.91
C PRO A 74 15.73 -16.49 -8.63
N ARG A 75 14.91 -16.52 -7.57
CA ARG A 75 15.16 -15.84 -6.30
C ARG A 75 16.51 -16.21 -5.67
N ASP A 76 16.90 -17.47 -5.71
CA ASP A 76 18.16 -17.96 -5.15
C ASP A 76 19.41 -17.46 -5.87
N CYS A 77 19.23 -16.73 -6.99
CA CYS A 77 20.29 -16.11 -7.77
C CYS A 77 20.35 -14.58 -7.62
N TRP A 78 19.37 -13.94 -6.96
CA TRP A 78 19.27 -12.47 -6.93
C TRP A 78 20.47 -11.80 -6.28
N GLY A 79 20.95 -12.29 -5.13
CA GLY A 79 22.13 -11.75 -4.46
C GLY A 79 23.45 -12.09 -5.13
N LYS A 80 23.47 -13.11 -6.01
CA LYS A 80 24.67 -13.60 -6.67
C LYS A 80 24.94 -12.99 -8.05
N ALA A 81 23.94 -12.31 -8.62
CA ALA A 81 24.06 -11.70 -9.95
C ALA A 81 24.73 -10.34 -9.87
N ASP A 82 25.59 -10.04 -10.84
CA ASP A 82 26.15 -8.71 -11.01
C ASP A 82 25.32 -7.92 -12.01
N PHE A 83 24.70 -6.85 -11.51
CA PHE A 83 23.86 -5.98 -12.33
C PHE A 83 24.56 -4.69 -12.77
N SER A 84 25.85 -4.53 -12.52
CA SER A 84 26.58 -3.25 -12.68
C SER A 84 26.46 -2.60 -14.05
N LYS A 85 26.27 -3.39 -15.12
CA LYS A 85 26.13 -2.91 -16.50
C LYS A 85 24.92 -3.50 -17.22
N SER A 86 24.05 -4.17 -16.50
CA SER A 86 22.92 -4.90 -17.05
C SER A 86 21.67 -4.04 -17.22
N SER A 87 20.78 -4.50 -18.07
CA SER A 87 19.42 -3.98 -18.18
C SER A 87 18.46 -4.91 -17.46
N VAL A 88 17.74 -4.36 -16.48
CA VAL A 88 16.92 -5.14 -15.54
C VAL A 88 15.48 -4.64 -15.53
N LEU A 89 14.53 -5.54 -15.71
CA LEU A 89 13.11 -5.27 -15.56
C LEU A 89 12.57 -5.94 -14.29
N PHE A 90 12.06 -5.16 -13.36
CA PHE A 90 11.37 -5.66 -12.19
C PHE A 90 9.86 -5.73 -12.43
N LEU A 91 9.29 -6.90 -12.20
CA LEU A 91 7.84 -7.11 -12.25
C LEU A 91 7.26 -6.91 -10.87
N ILE A 92 6.42 -5.89 -10.74
CA ILE A 92 5.79 -5.52 -9.49
C ILE A 92 4.52 -6.36 -9.31
N PRO A 93 4.42 -7.20 -8.27
CA PRO A 93 3.34 -8.17 -8.15
C PRO A 93 2.01 -7.59 -7.68
N ASP A 94 2.05 -6.44 -7.03
CA ASP A 94 0.90 -5.82 -6.41
C ASP A 94 0.81 -4.32 -6.71
N ASP A 95 -0.39 -3.78 -6.59
CA ASP A 95 -0.70 -2.35 -6.67
C ASP A 95 -1.06 -1.75 -5.31
N ALA A 96 -0.93 -2.54 -4.24
CA ALA A 96 -1.09 -2.02 -2.88
C ALA A 96 -0.01 -0.97 -2.60
N LEU A 97 -0.45 0.21 -2.21
CA LEU A 97 0.42 1.38 -2.06
C LEU A 97 1.57 1.14 -1.08
N GLY A 98 1.31 0.39 0.01
CA GLY A 98 2.34 0.04 0.98
C GLY A 98 3.45 -0.82 0.39
N ASP A 99 3.07 -1.83 -0.41
CA ASP A 99 4.03 -2.73 -1.06
C ASP A 99 4.86 -1.97 -2.10
N CYS A 100 4.22 -1.10 -2.90
CA CYS A 100 4.93 -0.27 -3.87
C CYS A 100 5.93 0.68 -3.20
N VAL A 101 5.63 1.21 -2.03
CA VAL A 101 6.59 2.01 -1.24
C VAL A 101 7.77 1.15 -0.79
N GLY A 102 7.54 -0.05 -0.26
CA GLY A 102 8.61 -0.97 0.13
C GLY A 102 9.52 -1.32 -1.05
N MET A 103 8.93 -1.58 -2.22
CA MET A 103 9.70 -1.84 -3.45
C MET A 103 10.47 -0.61 -3.93
N THR A 104 9.90 0.59 -3.79
CA THR A 104 10.61 1.85 -4.13
C THR A 104 11.83 2.05 -3.24
N LEU A 105 11.72 1.75 -1.95
CA LEU A 105 12.84 1.83 -1.00
C LEU A 105 13.92 0.80 -1.33
N PHE A 106 13.53 -0.42 -1.65
CA PHE A 106 14.44 -1.45 -2.16
C PHE A 106 15.13 -1.01 -3.47
N LEU A 107 14.38 -0.48 -4.44
CA LEU A 107 14.95 -0.03 -5.72
C LEU A 107 15.96 1.11 -5.52
N ARG A 108 15.76 1.99 -4.54
CA ARG A 108 16.79 2.99 -4.17
C ARG A 108 18.08 2.33 -3.71
N ALA A 109 18.00 1.29 -2.87
CA ALA A 109 19.17 0.52 -2.44
C ALA A 109 19.83 -0.21 -3.61
N PHE A 110 19.03 -0.80 -4.51
CA PHE A 110 19.52 -1.46 -5.71
C PHE A 110 20.28 -0.48 -6.62
N LEU A 111 19.72 0.68 -6.92
CA LEU A 111 20.35 1.69 -7.77
C LEU A 111 21.57 2.33 -7.10
N GLN A 112 21.59 2.45 -5.77
CA GLN A 112 22.78 2.88 -5.04
C GLN A 112 23.94 1.88 -5.21
N ARG A 113 23.64 0.59 -5.20
CA ARG A 113 24.64 -0.49 -5.40
C ARG A 113 25.06 -0.63 -6.86
N TYR A 114 24.13 -0.42 -7.80
CA TYR A 114 24.31 -0.60 -9.23
C TYR A 114 23.92 0.67 -10.02
N PRO A 115 24.68 1.77 -9.87
CA PRO A 115 24.27 3.08 -10.43
C PRO A 115 24.27 3.14 -11.97
N HIS A 116 24.87 2.16 -12.63
CA HIS A 116 24.89 2.07 -14.09
C HIS A 116 23.97 1.00 -14.66
N ALA A 117 23.21 0.31 -13.81
CA ALA A 117 22.17 -0.60 -14.26
C ALA A 117 21.02 0.16 -14.93
N LYS A 118 20.67 -0.25 -16.13
CA LYS A 118 19.46 0.27 -16.81
C LYS A 118 18.23 -0.39 -16.19
N THR A 119 17.60 0.28 -15.27
CA THR A 119 16.54 -0.30 -14.45
C THR A 119 15.18 0.18 -14.90
N ALA A 120 14.23 -0.75 -14.97
CA ALA A 120 12.84 -0.48 -15.25
C ALA A 120 11.92 -1.26 -14.30
N VAL A 121 10.69 -0.76 -14.16
CA VAL A 121 9.60 -1.47 -13.49
C VAL A 121 8.43 -1.66 -14.42
N LEU A 122 7.73 -2.78 -14.29
CA LEU A 122 6.41 -2.99 -14.85
C LEU A 122 5.42 -3.13 -13.69
N ASN A 123 4.49 -2.19 -13.59
CA ASN A 123 3.54 -2.07 -12.48
C ASN A 123 2.12 -1.79 -12.95
N SER A 124 1.18 -1.68 -12.02
CA SER A 124 -0.13 -1.11 -12.29
C SER A 124 -0.05 0.41 -12.49
N ALA A 125 -0.96 0.97 -13.27
CA ALA A 125 -1.01 2.42 -13.50
C ALA A 125 -1.16 3.23 -12.19
N ALA A 126 -1.88 2.68 -11.21
CA ALA A 126 -2.13 3.36 -9.93
C ALA A 126 -0.85 3.59 -9.10
N ALA A 127 0.15 2.70 -9.21
CA ALA A 127 1.39 2.79 -8.43
C ALA A 127 2.50 3.62 -9.12
N SER A 128 2.30 4.04 -10.35
CA SER A 128 3.33 4.73 -11.15
C SER A 128 3.89 5.96 -10.48
N ASP A 129 3.05 6.75 -9.80
CA ASP A 129 3.46 7.97 -9.11
C ASP A 129 4.47 7.72 -7.99
N ILE A 130 4.43 6.53 -7.36
CA ILE A 130 5.41 6.15 -6.32
C ILE A 130 6.76 5.85 -6.94
N PHE A 131 6.78 5.07 -8.03
CA PHE A 131 8.03 4.73 -8.71
C PHE A 131 8.66 5.94 -9.42
N ALA A 132 7.85 6.91 -9.85
CA ALA A 132 8.33 8.17 -10.43
C ALA A 132 9.16 9.04 -9.45
N LEU A 133 9.17 8.70 -8.16
CA LEU A 133 10.06 9.33 -7.17
C LEU A 133 11.52 8.86 -7.28
N ILE A 134 11.82 7.89 -8.14
CA ILE A 134 13.18 7.46 -8.44
C ILE A 134 13.59 8.11 -9.77
N PRO A 135 14.58 8.98 -9.77
CA PRO A 135 15.09 9.58 -11.01
C PRO A 135 15.55 8.51 -12.02
N ASP A 136 15.30 8.77 -13.29
CA ASP A 136 15.77 7.92 -14.42
C ASP A 136 15.24 6.47 -14.43
N LEU A 137 14.33 6.11 -13.53
CA LEU A 137 13.67 4.80 -13.56
C LEU A 137 12.66 4.74 -14.70
N ALA A 138 12.84 3.80 -15.62
CA ALA A 138 11.85 3.55 -16.67
C ALA A 138 10.62 2.85 -16.08
N ILE A 139 9.42 3.36 -16.40
CA ILE A 139 8.16 2.85 -15.85
C ILE A 139 7.26 2.38 -16.99
N PHE A 140 6.94 1.08 -16.99
CA PHE A 140 5.93 0.50 -17.85
C PHE A 140 4.66 0.24 -17.03
N GLN A 141 3.52 0.56 -17.62
CA GLN A 141 2.23 0.42 -16.96
C GLN A 141 1.43 -0.73 -17.58
N LEU A 142 1.06 -1.71 -16.76
CA LEU A 142 0.20 -2.85 -17.09
C LEU A 142 0.78 -3.84 -18.10
N PHE A 143 1.45 -3.38 -19.14
CA PHE A 143 2.08 -4.22 -20.15
C PHE A 143 3.34 -3.55 -20.71
N ILE A 144 4.15 -4.35 -21.36
CA ILE A 144 5.35 -3.91 -22.10
C ILE A 144 5.29 -4.48 -23.51
N SER A 145 5.73 -3.73 -24.52
CA SER A 145 5.82 -4.30 -25.87
C SER A 145 6.91 -5.38 -25.94
N ALA A 146 6.76 -6.34 -26.83
CA ALA A 146 7.76 -7.38 -27.05
C ALA A 146 9.13 -6.78 -27.40
N ARG A 147 9.14 -5.71 -28.21
CA ARG A 147 10.36 -4.95 -28.55
C ARG A 147 11.04 -4.35 -27.33
N ASN A 148 10.28 -3.73 -26.43
CA ASN A 148 10.85 -3.14 -25.23
C ASN A 148 11.32 -4.23 -24.25
N LEU A 149 10.56 -5.33 -24.13
CA LEU A 149 10.98 -6.46 -23.30
C LEU A 149 12.32 -7.05 -23.75
N ALA A 150 12.55 -7.15 -25.07
CA ALA A 150 13.79 -7.66 -25.66
C ALA A 150 15.03 -6.82 -25.35
N GLN A 151 14.88 -5.61 -24.80
CA GLN A 151 15.99 -4.74 -24.40
C GLN A 151 16.54 -5.10 -23.01
N PHE A 152 15.83 -5.93 -22.23
CA PHE A 152 16.27 -6.31 -20.89
C PHE A 152 17.03 -7.63 -20.92
N GLU A 153 18.17 -7.63 -20.25
CA GLU A 153 19.00 -8.83 -20.04
C GLU A 153 18.38 -9.72 -18.94
N TYR A 154 17.85 -9.09 -17.90
CA TYR A 154 17.21 -9.78 -16.79
C TYR A 154 15.77 -9.30 -16.61
N VAL A 155 14.89 -10.25 -16.34
CA VAL A 155 13.53 -10.02 -15.84
C VAL A 155 13.42 -10.64 -14.46
N ILE A 156 13.06 -9.85 -13.47
CA ILE A 156 12.97 -10.26 -12.08
C ILE A 156 11.52 -10.15 -11.62
N ASP A 157 10.91 -11.29 -11.32
CA ASP A 157 9.54 -11.36 -10.82
C ASP A 157 9.55 -11.31 -9.29
N LEU A 158 9.27 -10.13 -8.75
CA LEU A 158 9.23 -9.93 -7.30
C LEU A 158 8.13 -10.74 -6.60
N SER A 159 7.17 -11.31 -7.34
CA SER A 159 6.17 -12.22 -6.77
C SER A 159 6.74 -13.58 -6.33
N GLU A 160 7.98 -13.88 -6.65
CA GLU A 160 8.68 -15.07 -6.15
C GLU A 160 9.02 -14.98 -4.65
N MET A 161 8.83 -13.81 -4.03
CA MET A 161 8.86 -13.67 -2.58
C MET A 161 7.61 -14.33 -1.98
N GLU A 162 7.75 -15.56 -1.50
CA GLU A 162 6.66 -16.27 -0.81
C GLU A 162 6.25 -15.54 0.48
N GLY A 163 4.95 -15.53 0.79
CA GLY A 163 4.41 -14.89 1.99
C GLY A 163 4.36 -13.36 1.94
N TRP A 164 4.79 -12.75 0.86
CA TRP A 164 4.81 -11.30 0.67
C TRP A 164 3.48 -10.62 1.02
N LYS A 165 2.36 -11.22 0.62
CA LYS A 165 1.02 -10.63 0.79
C LYS A 165 0.34 -11.00 2.10
N ASP A 166 0.86 -11.94 2.83
CA ASP A 166 0.30 -12.40 4.10
C ASP A 166 1.05 -11.77 5.27
N ILE A 167 0.55 -10.62 5.72
CA ILE A 167 1.13 -9.86 6.82
C ILE A 167 1.25 -10.71 8.09
N ALA A 168 0.34 -11.67 8.29
CA ALA A 168 0.36 -12.54 9.47
C ALA A 168 1.55 -13.51 9.47
N THR A 169 1.97 -13.94 8.29
CA THR A 169 3.06 -14.90 8.12
C THR A 169 4.40 -14.25 7.77
N MET A 170 4.39 -12.97 7.39
CA MET A 170 5.60 -12.26 6.99
C MET A 170 6.37 -11.76 8.21
N PRO A 171 7.58 -12.27 8.46
CA PRO A 171 8.36 -11.91 9.65
C PRO A 171 9.03 -10.54 9.54
N VAL A 172 9.21 -10.02 8.32
CA VAL A 172 9.95 -8.80 8.02
C VAL A 172 9.17 -7.89 7.05
N ASN A 173 9.57 -6.63 7.00
CA ASN A 173 9.04 -5.65 6.05
C ASN A 173 9.45 -6.03 4.61
N PRO A 174 8.61 -5.76 3.58
CA PRO A 174 8.94 -6.05 2.19
C PRO A 174 10.27 -5.44 1.70
N GLU A 175 10.59 -4.21 2.10
CA GLU A 175 11.89 -3.58 1.80
C GLU A 175 13.04 -4.42 2.34
N GLU A 176 12.96 -4.82 3.62
CA GLU A 176 14.01 -5.59 4.29
C GLU A 176 14.17 -6.96 3.65
N ALA A 177 13.05 -7.64 3.38
CA ALA A 177 13.07 -8.95 2.74
C ALA A 177 13.68 -8.92 1.33
N LEU A 178 13.41 -7.87 0.56
CA LEU A 178 14.01 -7.70 -0.77
C LEU A 178 15.50 -7.34 -0.66
N CYS A 179 15.87 -6.43 0.23
CA CYS A 179 17.27 -6.11 0.46
C CYS A 179 18.07 -7.36 0.87
N GLU A 180 17.53 -8.19 1.77
CA GLU A 180 18.13 -9.47 2.16
C GLU A 180 18.28 -10.42 0.96
N ALA A 181 17.22 -10.60 0.15
CA ALA A 181 17.25 -11.51 -0.99
C ALA A 181 18.24 -11.08 -2.08
N PHE A 182 18.55 -9.80 -2.19
CA PHE A 182 19.53 -9.24 -3.12
C PHE A 182 20.91 -8.98 -2.48
N GLU A 183 21.09 -9.34 -1.21
CA GLU A 183 22.31 -9.07 -0.45
C GLU A 183 22.71 -7.58 -0.48
N LEU A 184 21.70 -6.70 -0.35
CA LEU A 184 21.88 -5.25 -0.37
C LEU A 184 21.78 -4.65 1.03
N ALA A 185 22.62 -3.66 1.30
CA ALA A 185 22.41 -2.78 2.44
C ALA A 185 21.26 -1.80 2.12
N PRO A 186 20.24 -1.69 2.97
CA PRO A 186 19.22 -0.66 2.81
C PRO A 186 19.83 0.75 2.84
N VAL A 187 19.22 1.70 2.11
CA VAL A 187 19.66 3.11 2.12
C VAL A 187 19.61 3.65 3.55
N PRO A 188 20.65 4.34 4.04
CA PRO A 188 20.62 4.97 5.36
C PRO A 188 19.41 5.87 5.55
N LEU A 189 18.83 5.86 6.75
CA LEU A 189 17.69 6.70 7.09
C LEU A 189 18.19 8.02 7.68
N GLU A 190 17.75 9.12 7.09
CA GLU A 190 17.96 10.45 7.66
C GLU A 190 16.78 10.74 8.61
N LYS A 191 17.07 10.80 9.90
CA LYS A 191 16.05 11.13 10.89
C LYS A 191 15.65 12.60 10.71
N ARG A 192 14.35 12.83 10.59
CA ARG A 192 13.76 14.17 10.57
C ARG A 192 13.17 14.43 11.97
N ASP A 193 13.79 15.33 12.71
CA ASP A 193 13.27 15.75 14.02
C ASP A 193 12.08 16.71 13.83
N VAL A 194 11.11 16.61 14.71
CA VAL A 194 10.00 17.54 14.79
C VAL A 194 10.14 18.42 16.04
N SER A 195 10.03 19.72 15.83
CA SER A 195 9.85 20.69 16.92
C SER A 195 8.48 21.30 16.76
N PHE A 196 7.61 21.09 17.72
CA PHE A 196 6.28 21.66 17.69
C PHE A 196 6.35 23.18 17.86
N LYS A 197 5.65 23.89 16.97
CA LYS A 197 5.54 25.36 17.01
C LYS A 197 4.20 25.79 16.42
N PRO A 198 3.66 26.95 16.77
CA PRO A 198 2.46 27.50 16.14
C PRO A 198 2.59 27.53 14.61
N GLY A 199 1.53 27.15 13.91
CA GLY A 199 1.49 27.09 12.45
C GLY A 199 2.10 25.83 11.84
N ILE A 200 2.58 24.87 12.64
CA ILE A 200 3.04 23.56 12.12
C ILE A 200 1.92 22.84 11.36
N ASN A 201 2.28 22.18 10.27
CA ASN A 201 1.33 21.44 9.43
C ASN A 201 1.20 19.99 9.89
N ILE A 202 0.02 19.62 10.33
CA ILE A 202 -0.33 18.27 10.79
C ILE A 202 -1.25 17.60 9.78
N GLY A 203 -0.82 16.49 9.24
CA GLY A 203 -1.66 15.64 8.38
C GLY A 203 -2.27 14.49 9.19
N ILE A 204 -3.59 14.30 9.11
CA ILE A 204 -4.27 13.16 9.71
C ILE A 204 -4.93 12.35 8.62
N VAL A 205 -4.53 11.08 8.47
CA VAL A 205 -5.13 10.16 7.49
C VAL A 205 -5.67 8.93 8.22
N PRO A 206 -6.95 8.99 8.66
CA PRO A 206 -7.50 8.01 9.57
C PRO A 206 -8.02 6.75 8.89
N MET A 207 -8.21 6.78 7.56
CA MET A 207 -8.90 5.72 6.85
C MET A 207 -7.95 4.75 6.15
N ALA A 208 -8.30 3.49 6.18
CA ALA A 208 -7.66 2.42 5.43
C ALA A 208 -8.66 1.76 4.48
N SER A 209 -8.21 0.83 3.66
CA SER A 209 -9.07 0.05 2.75
C SER A 209 -9.95 -1.00 3.48
N SER A 210 -9.93 -1.01 4.79
CA SER A 210 -10.69 -1.95 5.62
C SER A 210 -11.12 -1.30 6.95
N PRO A 211 -12.33 -1.59 7.44
CA PRO A 211 -12.78 -1.19 8.78
C PRO A 211 -11.85 -1.64 9.92
N LEU A 212 -11.15 -2.77 9.74
CA LEU A 212 -10.19 -3.29 10.73
C LEU A 212 -9.05 -2.34 11.06
N ARG A 213 -8.76 -1.40 10.19
CA ARG A 213 -7.57 -0.54 10.23
C ARG A 213 -7.92 0.95 10.16
N THR A 214 -9.21 1.28 10.10
CA THR A 214 -9.71 2.67 10.10
C THR A 214 -9.86 3.16 11.52
N LEU A 215 -9.31 4.34 11.84
CA LEU A 215 -9.37 4.92 13.18
C LEU A 215 -10.79 5.35 13.54
N PRO A 216 -11.20 5.24 14.82
CA PRO A 216 -12.50 5.75 15.27
C PRO A 216 -12.62 7.25 15.04
N PRO A 217 -13.77 7.76 14.51
CA PRO A 217 -13.99 9.19 14.28
C PRO A 217 -13.80 10.03 15.55
N GLU A 218 -14.27 9.53 16.70
CA GLU A 218 -14.13 10.22 17.98
C GLU A 218 -12.65 10.43 18.36
N LEU A 219 -11.81 9.42 18.18
CA LEU A 219 -10.37 9.54 18.45
C LEU A 219 -9.74 10.62 17.55
N VAL A 220 -10.09 10.61 16.25
CA VAL A 220 -9.59 11.58 15.28
C VAL A 220 -10.04 12.99 15.64
N GLY A 221 -11.30 13.17 16.04
CA GLY A 221 -11.83 14.45 16.52
C GLY A 221 -11.04 14.99 17.72
N LYS A 222 -10.77 14.13 18.73
CA LYS A 222 -9.98 14.50 19.92
C LYS A 222 -8.54 14.89 19.55
N ILE A 223 -7.87 14.12 18.68
CA ILE A 223 -6.51 14.42 18.21
C ILE A 223 -6.49 15.74 17.44
N SER A 224 -7.43 15.96 16.54
CA SER A 224 -7.52 17.19 15.74
C SER A 224 -7.72 18.41 16.63
N THR A 225 -8.60 18.29 17.62
CA THR A 225 -8.87 19.36 18.59
C THR A 225 -7.63 19.64 19.48
N LEU A 226 -6.90 18.62 19.87
CA LEU A 226 -5.65 18.79 20.62
C LEU A 226 -4.67 19.66 19.81
N PHE A 227 -4.38 19.31 18.58
CA PHE A 227 -3.44 20.07 17.76
C PHE A 227 -3.93 21.48 17.44
N ALA A 228 -5.23 21.63 17.15
CA ALA A 228 -5.80 22.94 16.85
C ALA A 228 -5.73 23.91 18.03
N ARG A 229 -5.88 23.43 19.27
CA ARG A 229 -5.71 24.24 20.50
C ARG A 229 -4.28 24.73 20.70
N HIS A 230 -3.30 24.10 20.07
CA HIS A 230 -1.90 24.51 20.08
C HIS A 230 -1.50 25.21 18.78
N ASP A 231 -2.47 25.83 18.07
CA ASP A 231 -2.27 26.63 16.86
C ASP A 231 -1.62 25.88 15.68
N ALA A 232 -1.76 24.56 15.61
CA ALA A 232 -1.34 23.79 14.45
C ALA A 232 -2.36 23.89 13.31
N ASN A 233 -1.90 23.87 12.05
CA ASN A 233 -2.73 23.72 10.86
C ASN A 233 -3.04 22.25 10.65
N VAL A 234 -4.25 21.82 10.95
CA VAL A 234 -4.65 20.42 10.87
C VAL A 234 -5.38 20.14 9.56
N THR A 235 -4.91 19.17 8.80
CA THR A 235 -5.63 18.68 7.61
C THR A 235 -5.99 17.21 7.80
N ILE A 236 -7.28 16.93 7.88
CA ILE A 236 -7.83 15.56 7.91
C ILE A 236 -8.14 15.15 6.49
N VAL A 237 -7.52 14.06 6.01
CA VAL A 237 -7.77 13.53 4.68
C VAL A 237 -8.62 12.27 4.79
N LEU A 238 -9.82 12.34 4.27
CA LEU A 238 -10.74 11.21 4.21
C LEU A 238 -10.59 10.50 2.87
N ASN A 239 -9.80 9.45 2.87
CA ASN A 239 -9.54 8.66 1.66
C ASN A 239 -10.46 7.44 1.67
N ALA A 240 -11.54 7.51 0.86
CA ALA A 240 -12.68 6.63 1.03
C ALA A 240 -12.68 5.39 0.13
N TYR A 241 -13.07 4.30 0.67
CA TYR A 241 -13.86 3.29 -0.02
C TYR A 241 -15.36 3.65 0.09
N GLN A 242 -16.14 3.16 -0.88
CA GLN A 242 -17.52 3.64 -1.12
C GLN A 242 -18.41 3.71 0.13
N GLY A 243 -19.16 4.80 0.24
CA GLY A 243 -20.25 4.97 1.23
C GLY A 243 -19.79 5.33 2.65
N VAL A 244 -18.53 5.17 3.00
CA VAL A 244 -18.04 5.38 4.37
C VAL A 244 -17.65 6.83 4.65
N MET A 245 -17.13 7.54 3.67
CA MET A 245 -16.61 8.90 3.85
C MET A 245 -17.64 9.88 4.39
N LYS A 246 -18.85 9.88 3.82
CA LYS A 246 -19.94 10.74 4.28
C LYS A 246 -20.33 10.45 5.73
N ALA A 247 -20.44 9.16 6.08
CA ALA A 247 -20.76 8.73 7.43
C ALA A 247 -19.65 9.06 8.41
N TYR A 248 -18.41 8.85 8.01
CA TYR A 248 -17.23 9.20 8.82
C TYR A 248 -17.18 10.71 9.11
N LYS A 249 -17.40 11.54 8.08
CA LYS A 249 -17.45 12.99 8.21
C LYS A 249 -18.57 13.45 9.15
N ALA A 250 -19.75 12.83 9.05
CA ALA A 250 -20.84 13.08 9.97
C ALA A 250 -20.51 12.67 11.41
N ALA A 251 -19.83 11.54 11.59
CA ALA A 251 -19.41 11.04 12.89
C ALA A 251 -18.25 11.85 13.53
N LEU A 252 -17.42 12.52 12.72
CA LEU A 252 -16.44 13.49 13.23
C LEU A 252 -17.12 14.68 13.92
N GLY A 253 -18.37 14.98 13.54
CA GLY A 253 -19.10 16.13 14.04
C GLY A 253 -18.57 17.46 13.49
N ASP A 254 -19.00 18.53 14.12
CA ASP A 254 -18.53 19.88 13.80
C ASP A 254 -17.22 20.16 14.54
N LEU A 255 -16.11 20.11 13.80
CA LEU A 255 -14.81 20.49 14.30
C LEU A 255 -14.64 22.01 14.14
N ALA A 256 -15.24 22.77 15.05
CA ALA A 256 -15.43 24.22 14.97
C ALA A 256 -14.14 25.05 15.14
N ALA A 257 -12.97 24.54 14.76
CA ALA A 257 -11.71 25.29 14.80
C ALA A 257 -11.30 25.75 13.39
N PRO A 258 -10.99 27.05 13.18
CA PRO A 258 -10.68 27.60 11.86
C PRO A 258 -9.39 27.02 11.23
N ASN A 259 -8.54 26.47 12.03
CA ASN A 259 -7.28 25.81 11.63
C ASN A 259 -7.43 24.30 11.38
N ILE A 260 -8.65 23.75 11.41
CA ILE A 260 -8.94 22.37 11.00
C ILE A 260 -9.60 22.38 9.61
N ARG A 261 -9.01 21.63 8.69
CA ARG A 261 -9.54 21.42 7.34
C ARG A 261 -9.79 19.94 7.07
N ILE A 262 -10.96 19.60 6.53
CA ILE A 262 -11.26 18.25 6.05
C ILE A 262 -11.20 18.24 4.53
N VAL A 263 -10.44 17.28 3.97
CA VAL A 263 -10.24 17.07 2.53
C VAL A 263 -10.82 15.70 2.16
N ASP A 264 -11.67 15.69 1.13
CA ASP A 264 -12.34 14.47 0.65
C ASP A 264 -11.44 13.69 -0.35
N GLY A 265 -10.25 13.26 0.12
CA GLY A 265 -9.27 12.50 -0.66
C GLY A 265 -8.45 13.33 -1.66
N PHE A 266 -7.66 12.62 -2.42
CA PHE A 266 -6.86 13.17 -3.53
C PHE A 266 -7.22 12.47 -4.84
N LYS A 267 -7.07 13.17 -5.96
CA LYS A 267 -7.37 12.62 -7.29
C LYS A 267 -6.33 11.60 -7.74
N THR A 268 -5.07 11.83 -7.38
CA THR A 268 -3.95 10.98 -7.76
C THR A 268 -3.14 10.55 -6.54
N ILE A 269 -2.37 9.48 -6.69
CA ILE A 269 -1.38 9.08 -5.68
C ILE A 269 -0.29 10.14 -5.56
N GLY A 270 0.08 10.79 -6.65
CA GLY A 270 1.04 11.89 -6.65
C GLY A 270 0.62 13.06 -5.77
N ASP A 271 -0.66 13.43 -5.79
CA ASP A 271 -1.20 14.48 -4.89
C ASP A 271 -1.10 14.06 -3.42
N LEU A 272 -1.38 12.79 -3.10
CA LEU A 272 -1.22 12.23 -1.77
C LEU A 272 0.24 12.22 -1.32
N VAL A 273 1.16 11.82 -2.20
CA VAL A 273 2.61 11.84 -1.96
C VAL A 273 3.08 13.26 -1.67
N GLN A 274 2.67 14.22 -2.50
CA GLN A 274 3.00 15.63 -2.31
C GLN A 274 2.41 16.17 -0.99
N PHE A 275 1.20 15.76 -0.63
CA PHE A 275 0.62 16.12 0.65
C PHE A 275 1.49 15.63 1.81
N VAL A 276 1.80 14.33 1.86
CA VAL A 276 2.60 13.74 2.95
C VAL A 276 3.99 14.39 3.05
N SER A 277 4.63 14.67 1.91
CA SER A 277 5.97 15.30 1.89
C SER A 277 6.02 16.71 2.49
N LYS A 278 4.88 17.43 2.48
CA LYS A 278 4.75 18.79 3.00
C LYS A 278 4.31 18.87 4.46
N GLN A 279 3.97 17.74 5.08
CA GLN A 279 3.60 17.77 6.49
C GLN A 279 4.84 17.77 7.37
N ASP A 280 4.73 18.48 8.49
CA ASP A 280 5.73 18.47 9.53
C ASP A 280 5.54 17.28 10.48
N TYR A 281 4.29 16.85 10.66
CA TYR A 281 3.92 15.69 11.46
C TYR A 281 2.69 14.97 10.87
N MET A 282 2.66 13.65 10.98
CA MET A 282 1.55 12.84 10.48
C MET A 282 0.91 12.00 11.59
N VAL A 283 -0.41 11.91 11.59
CA VAL A 283 -1.15 10.89 12.35
C VAL A 283 -1.85 9.99 11.35
N VAL A 284 -1.51 8.71 11.36
CA VAL A 284 -1.95 7.79 10.31
C VAL A 284 -2.46 6.47 10.87
N ALA A 285 -3.50 5.97 10.22
CA ALA A 285 -3.90 4.57 10.37
C ALA A 285 -2.91 3.65 9.63
N ASP A 286 -3.03 2.34 9.83
CA ASP A 286 -2.38 1.32 9.00
C ASP A 286 -2.92 1.37 7.56
N SER A 287 -2.30 2.21 6.74
CA SER A 287 -2.73 2.50 5.37
C SER A 287 -1.56 2.97 4.51
N GLY A 288 -1.79 3.12 3.20
CA GLY A 288 -0.79 3.61 2.25
C GLY A 288 -0.02 4.86 2.71
N PRO A 289 -0.70 5.91 3.22
CA PRO A 289 -0.03 7.10 3.76
C PRO A 289 1.00 6.82 4.86
N ALA A 290 0.77 5.84 5.74
CA ALA A 290 1.76 5.44 6.74
C ALA A 290 3.06 4.94 6.09
N HIS A 291 2.96 4.23 4.97
CA HIS A 291 4.14 3.80 4.22
C HIS A 291 4.79 4.96 3.45
N ILE A 292 4.01 5.89 2.88
CA ILE A 292 4.55 7.06 2.16
C ILE A 292 5.44 7.92 3.09
N THR A 293 5.12 8.02 4.38
CA THR A 293 5.97 8.77 5.34
C THR A 293 7.40 8.28 5.37
N LYS A 294 7.65 6.99 5.09
CA LYS A 294 9.00 6.40 5.04
C LYS A 294 9.86 6.99 3.93
N LEU A 295 9.26 7.35 2.80
CA LEU A 295 9.97 7.91 1.64
C LEU A 295 10.60 9.28 1.96
N PHE A 296 10.02 10.01 2.91
CA PHE A 296 10.39 11.36 3.31
C PHE A 296 10.88 11.45 4.75
N GLN A 297 10.89 10.34 5.49
CA GLN A 297 11.14 10.30 6.92
C GLN A 297 10.27 11.31 7.69
N THR A 298 9.02 11.52 7.22
CA THR A 298 8.07 12.43 7.89
C THR A 298 7.73 11.87 9.27
N PRO A 299 8.01 12.60 10.36
CA PRO A 299 7.73 12.13 11.70
C PRO A 299 6.23 12.05 11.97
N GLY A 300 5.83 11.26 12.94
CA GLY A 300 4.42 11.14 13.26
C GLY A 300 4.06 10.01 14.20
N LEU A 301 2.76 9.81 14.38
CA LEU A 301 2.15 8.71 15.11
C LEU A 301 1.41 7.77 14.16
N GLY A 302 1.86 6.53 14.08
CA GLY A 302 1.12 5.45 13.44
C GLY A 302 0.26 4.71 14.46
N ILE A 303 -1.04 4.59 14.20
CA ILE A 303 -1.99 3.91 15.09
C ILE A 303 -2.45 2.62 14.41
N TYR A 304 -2.15 1.50 15.05
CA TYR A 304 -2.31 0.15 14.50
C TYR A 304 -3.27 -0.68 15.32
N SER A 305 -4.11 -1.44 14.64
CA SER A 305 -5.07 -2.36 15.25
C SER A 305 -4.73 -3.82 14.94
N SER A 306 -5.24 -4.34 13.85
CA SER A 306 -5.10 -5.75 13.46
C SER A 306 -3.73 -6.13 12.90
N ALA A 307 -3.04 -5.20 12.25
CA ALA A 307 -1.70 -5.45 11.70
C ALA A 307 -0.60 -5.02 12.68
N SER A 308 0.55 -5.67 12.62
CA SER A 308 1.68 -5.39 13.49
C SER A 308 2.43 -4.14 13.04
N ALA A 309 2.48 -3.14 13.91
CA ALA A 309 3.29 -1.94 13.70
C ALA A 309 4.75 -2.30 13.39
N LYS A 310 5.33 -3.24 14.15
CA LYS A 310 6.71 -3.69 13.97
C LYS A 310 6.95 -4.24 12.56
N THR A 311 6.07 -5.09 12.06
CA THR A 311 6.18 -5.67 10.71
C THR A 311 6.02 -4.59 9.63
N LEU A 312 5.00 -3.74 9.78
CA LEU A 312 4.69 -2.72 8.77
C LEU A 312 5.74 -1.63 8.70
N GLN A 313 6.25 -1.17 9.83
CA GLN A 313 7.29 -0.13 9.86
C GLN A 313 8.67 -0.68 9.50
N GLY A 314 8.97 -1.93 9.87
CA GLY A 314 10.29 -2.50 9.69
C GLY A 314 11.35 -1.67 10.41
N ARG A 315 12.45 -1.37 9.75
CA ARG A 315 13.55 -0.55 10.28
C ARG A 315 13.24 0.95 10.41
N HIS A 316 12.10 1.43 9.86
CA HIS A 316 11.73 2.84 9.88
C HIS A 316 11.21 3.26 11.24
N GLN A 317 11.77 4.33 11.79
CA GLN A 317 11.44 4.88 13.10
C GLN A 317 10.85 6.29 13.02
N ASN A 318 10.49 6.75 11.83
CA ASN A 318 9.90 8.07 11.62
C ASN A 318 8.50 8.19 12.21
N LEU A 319 7.75 7.08 12.29
CA LEU A 319 6.49 7.05 13.02
C LEU A 319 6.68 6.37 14.38
N ARG A 320 6.31 7.05 15.45
CA ARG A 320 6.04 6.38 16.70
C ARG A 320 4.82 5.50 16.54
N SER A 321 4.80 4.34 17.18
CA SER A 321 3.71 3.39 17.06
C SER A 321 2.82 3.38 18.29
N TRP A 322 1.50 3.41 18.06
CA TRP A 322 0.51 2.95 19.02
C TRP A 322 -0.11 1.66 18.49
N GLN A 323 0.05 0.57 19.21
CA GLN A 323 -0.52 -0.74 18.83
C GLN A 323 -1.69 -1.06 19.75
N SER A 324 -2.87 -1.41 19.20
CA SER A 324 -3.95 -2.00 20.00
C SER A 324 -3.44 -3.24 20.72
N GLY A 325 -3.72 -3.32 22.00
CA GLY A 325 -3.41 -4.45 22.87
C GLY A 325 -4.62 -5.36 23.14
N PHE A 326 -5.67 -5.24 22.31
CA PHE A 326 -6.90 -5.99 22.51
C PHE A 326 -6.65 -7.50 22.61
N VAL A 327 -7.19 -8.09 23.67
CA VAL A 327 -7.22 -9.54 23.90
C VAL A 327 -8.67 -9.96 24.13
N GLY A 328 -9.17 -10.81 23.27
CA GLY A 328 -10.50 -11.40 23.37
C GLY A 328 -10.45 -12.92 23.48
N PRO A 329 -11.60 -13.58 23.65
CA PRO A 329 -11.65 -15.04 23.82
C PRO A 329 -11.18 -15.81 22.59
N TYR A 330 -11.23 -15.21 21.40
CA TYR A 330 -10.92 -15.90 20.13
C TYR A 330 -9.83 -15.21 19.30
N CYS A 331 -9.40 -14.03 19.69
CA CYS A 331 -8.34 -13.31 18.97
C CYS A 331 -7.62 -12.32 19.88
N GLN A 332 -6.44 -11.91 19.43
CA GLN A 332 -5.69 -10.81 20.03
C GLN A 332 -5.14 -9.91 18.93
N ALA A 333 -4.96 -8.64 19.22
CA ALA A 333 -4.25 -7.72 18.34
C ALA A 333 -2.74 -7.68 18.70
N PRO A 334 -1.86 -7.60 17.69
CA PRO A 334 -2.16 -7.72 16.27
C PRO A 334 -2.41 -9.17 15.84
N CYS A 335 -3.43 -9.40 14.99
CA CYS A 335 -3.74 -10.71 14.45
C CYS A 335 -3.28 -10.92 12.99
N GLY A 336 -2.74 -9.88 12.35
CA GLY A 336 -2.28 -9.89 10.97
C GLY A 336 -3.38 -9.78 9.91
N LEU A 337 -4.65 -9.73 10.30
CA LEU A 337 -5.76 -9.70 9.35
C LEU A 337 -5.89 -8.30 8.71
N ALA A 338 -5.57 -8.19 7.42
CA ALA A 338 -5.63 -6.93 6.70
C ALA A 338 -7.06 -6.55 6.25
N LYS A 339 -7.93 -7.53 6.01
CA LYS A 339 -9.31 -7.35 5.55
C LYS A 339 -10.24 -8.30 6.28
N LEU A 340 -11.51 -7.92 6.40
CA LEU A 340 -12.56 -8.79 6.88
C LEU A 340 -12.65 -10.06 6.02
N ARG A 341 -12.99 -11.17 6.64
CA ARG A 341 -13.16 -12.47 5.96
C ARG A 341 -14.64 -12.82 5.89
N ALA A 342 -15.03 -13.51 4.82
CA ALA A 342 -16.34 -14.12 4.72
C ALA A 342 -16.36 -15.43 5.54
N THR A 343 -17.44 -15.63 6.30
CA THR A 343 -17.72 -16.88 6.98
C THR A 343 -18.46 -17.86 6.06
N PRO A 344 -18.52 -19.16 6.36
CA PRO A 344 -19.22 -20.14 5.52
C PRO A 344 -20.71 -19.82 5.32
N ASP A 345 -21.36 -19.17 6.28
CA ASP A 345 -22.75 -18.72 6.21
C ASP A 345 -22.93 -17.39 5.46
N GLY A 346 -21.89 -16.89 4.81
CA GLY A 346 -21.93 -15.70 3.97
C GLY A 346 -21.82 -14.36 4.70
N LYS A 347 -21.68 -14.37 6.02
CA LYS A 347 -21.42 -13.15 6.81
C LYS A 347 -19.97 -12.72 6.64
N ILE A 348 -19.71 -11.43 6.89
CA ILE A 348 -18.36 -10.86 6.84
C ILE A 348 -17.97 -10.38 8.23
N GLY A 349 -16.79 -10.75 8.66
CA GLY A 349 -16.29 -10.32 9.97
C GLY A 349 -14.83 -10.72 10.21
N CYS A 350 -14.43 -10.57 11.43
CA CYS A 350 -13.19 -11.12 11.99
C CYS A 350 -13.56 -11.94 13.24
N MET A 351 -12.62 -12.71 13.78
CA MET A 351 -12.90 -13.53 14.95
C MET A 351 -13.42 -12.72 16.14
N GLY A 352 -12.91 -11.48 16.31
CA GLY A 352 -13.41 -10.57 17.35
C GLY A 352 -14.82 -10.06 17.08
N SER A 353 -15.20 -9.76 15.83
CA SER A 353 -16.55 -9.32 15.47
C SER A 353 -17.57 -10.46 15.47
N LEU A 354 -17.16 -11.68 15.17
CA LEU A 354 -18.03 -12.87 15.25
C LEU A 354 -18.44 -13.19 16.70
N ASN A 355 -17.77 -12.62 17.66
CA ASN A 355 -18.10 -12.74 19.09
C ASN A 355 -19.13 -11.72 19.58
N VAL A 356 -19.66 -10.89 18.68
CA VAL A 356 -20.75 -9.95 18.93
C VAL A 356 -22.07 -10.75 19.01
N ALA A 357 -23.05 -10.29 19.81
CA ALA A 357 -24.31 -10.98 19.99
C ALA A 357 -24.97 -11.32 18.63
N ALA A 358 -25.54 -12.53 18.54
CA ALA A 358 -26.15 -13.03 17.30
C ALA A 358 -27.19 -12.08 16.68
N SER A 359 -27.89 -11.30 17.52
CA SER A 359 -28.83 -10.25 17.07
C SER A 359 -28.14 -9.16 16.24
N VAL A 360 -26.94 -8.74 16.64
CA VAL A 360 -26.15 -7.73 15.90
C VAL A 360 -25.57 -8.33 14.62
N LEU A 361 -25.10 -9.58 14.68
CA LEU A 361 -24.60 -10.29 13.52
C LEU A 361 -25.67 -10.57 12.46
N SER A 362 -26.90 -10.82 12.88
CA SER A 362 -28.03 -11.06 11.96
C SER A 362 -28.43 -9.82 11.19
N GLU A 363 -28.14 -8.62 11.71
CA GLU A 363 -28.41 -7.34 11.09
C GLU A 363 -27.29 -6.87 10.18
N LEU A 364 -26.09 -7.51 10.24
CA LEU A 364 -24.99 -7.15 9.36
C LEU A 364 -25.29 -7.55 7.92
N PRO A 365 -25.18 -6.59 6.98
CA PRO A 365 -25.49 -6.83 5.57
C PRO A 365 -24.57 -7.89 4.96
N GLN A 366 -24.97 -8.43 3.83
CA GLN A 366 -24.19 -9.41 3.09
C GLN A 366 -22.95 -8.79 2.42
N LYS A 367 -22.05 -9.67 1.98
CA LYS A 367 -20.77 -9.35 1.35
C LYS A 367 -20.89 -8.24 0.30
N SER A 368 -20.00 -7.24 0.39
CA SER A 368 -19.89 -6.06 -0.47
C SER A 368 -20.86 -4.90 -0.22
N ASP A 369 -21.64 -4.92 0.83
CA ASP A 369 -22.53 -3.81 1.14
C ASP A 369 -21.74 -2.63 1.78
N PRO A 370 -21.81 -1.42 1.19
CA PRO A 370 -21.25 -0.21 1.81
C PRO A 370 -21.82 0.08 3.20
N ALA A 371 -23.02 -0.38 3.52
CA ALA A 371 -23.63 -0.24 4.83
C ALA A 371 -22.86 -0.99 5.92
N LEU A 372 -22.36 -2.19 5.63
CA LEU A 372 -21.52 -2.93 6.58
C LEU A 372 -20.26 -2.15 6.94
N ALA A 373 -19.55 -1.62 5.93
CA ALA A 373 -18.33 -0.84 6.16
C ALA A 373 -18.64 0.41 7.00
N ARG A 374 -19.77 1.08 6.72
CA ARG A 374 -20.25 2.21 7.50
C ARG A 374 -20.48 1.81 8.95
N THR A 375 -21.29 0.78 9.19
CA THR A 375 -21.60 0.30 10.54
C THR A 375 -20.35 -0.04 11.34
N LEU A 376 -19.41 -0.78 10.73
CA LEU A 376 -18.16 -1.16 11.40
C LEU A 376 -17.15 -0.01 11.61
N VAL A 377 -17.37 1.12 10.95
CA VAL A 377 -16.49 2.30 11.13
C VAL A 377 -17.08 3.31 12.11
N THR A 378 -18.42 3.50 12.10
CA THR A 378 -19.05 4.61 12.82
C THR A 378 -19.97 4.18 13.96
N GLU A 379 -20.54 2.97 13.90
CA GLU A 379 -21.60 2.55 14.83
C GLU A 379 -21.14 1.39 15.73
N ASN A 380 -20.49 0.40 15.15
CA ASN A 380 -20.09 -0.82 15.86
C ASN A 380 -18.72 -1.31 15.38
N PRO A 381 -17.64 -0.62 15.75
CA PRO A 381 -16.29 -1.01 15.33
C PRO A 381 -15.89 -2.40 15.84
N VAL A 382 -15.03 -3.08 15.09
CA VAL A 382 -14.46 -4.34 15.56
C VAL A 382 -13.67 -4.13 16.86
N PRO A 383 -13.61 -5.13 17.77
CA PRO A 383 -13.13 -4.92 19.13
C PRO A 383 -11.74 -4.26 19.26
N CYS A 384 -10.77 -4.65 18.41
CA CYS A 384 -9.43 -4.04 18.44
C CYS A 384 -9.40 -2.56 17.97
N VAL A 385 -10.37 -2.16 17.16
CA VAL A 385 -10.57 -0.74 16.76
C VAL A 385 -11.35 0.01 17.84
N ALA A 386 -12.37 -0.63 18.44
CA ALA A 386 -13.12 -0.05 19.56
C ALA A 386 -12.20 0.28 20.74
N GLU A 387 -11.22 -0.59 21.03
CA GLU A 387 -10.20 -0.34 22.07
C GLU A 387 -9.42 0.95 21.82
N LEU A 388 -9.09 1.27 20.57
CA LEU A 388 -8.39 2.53 20.25
C LEU A 388 -9.20 3.76 20.68
N GLY A 389 -10.52 3.73 20.51
CA GLY A 389 -11.43 4.77 21.01
C GLY A 389 -11.41 4.84 22.54
N GLN A 390 -11.48 3.70 23.23
CA GLN A 390 -11.42 3.61 24.68
C GLN A 390 -10.08 4.10 25.26
N LYS A 391 -8.99 3.92 24.53
CA LYS A 391 -7.64 4.35 24.90
C LYS A 391 -7.28 5.76 24.40
N SER A 392 -8.26 6.53 23.94
CA SER A 392 -8.02 7.86 23.35
C SER A 392 -7.21 8.78 24.29
N ASP A 393 -7.50 8.80 25.58
CA ASP A 393 -6.78 9.67 26.53
C ASP A 393 -5.30 9.29 26.68
N ALA A 394 -4.99 8.00 26.65
CA ALA A 394 -3.61 7.53 26.67
C ALA A 394 -2.86 7.87 25.37
N ILE A 395 -3.54 7.80 24.22
CA ILE A 395 -2.99 8.21 22.91
C ILE A 395 -2.74 9.72 22.90
N LEU A 396 -3.67 10.52 23.42
CA LEU A 396 -3.49 11.98 23.55
C LEU A 396 -2.34 12.33 24.49
N SER A 397 -2.22 11.65 25.62
CA SER A 397 -1.10 11.83 26.57
C SER A 397 0.25 11.52 25.90
N LEU A 398 0.31 10.46 25.08
CA LEU A 398 1.50 10.13 24.29
C LEU A 398 1.88 11.28 23.35
N LEU A 399 0.92 11.83 22.59
CA LEU A 399 1.14 12.94 21.67
C LEU A 399 1.61 14.20 22.40
N LYS A 400 1.01 14.52 23.54
CA LYS A 400 1.40 15.67 24.36
C LYS A 400 2.84 15.55 24.85
N THR A 401 3.20 14.38 25.37
CA THR A 401 4.57 14.12 25.85
C THR A 401 5.58 14.19 24.70
N GLU A 402 5.27 13.57 23.55
CA GLU A 402 6.18 13.50 22.40
C GLU A 402 6.46 14.89 21.81
N LEU A 403 5.44 15.72 21.73
CA LEU A 403 5.52 17.04 21.10
C LEU A 403 5.65 18.20 22.12
N SER A 404 5.80 17.88 23.41
CA SER A 404 5.93 18.87 24.50
C SER A 404 4.79 19.89 24.49
N LEU A 405 3.54 19.41 24.35
CA LEU A 405 2.35 20.28 24.27
C LEU A 405 1.81 20.75 25.62
N ASP A 406 2.34 20.29 26.72
CA ASP A 406 1.88 20.65 28.09
C ASP A 406 2.68 21.83 28.71
N SER A 407 3.54 22.49 27.95
CA SER A 407 4.37 23.61 28.37
C SER A 407 3.73 24.98 28.13
#